data_75e1b97b43358ceaef911bc7590623ed
#
_entry.id   75e1b97b43358ceaef911bc7590623ed
#
_cell.length_a   1.000
_cell.length_b   1.000
_cell.length_c   1.000
_cell.angle_alpha   90.00
_cell.angle_beta   90.00
_cell.angle_gamma   90.00
#
_symmetry.space_group_name_H-M   'P 1'
#
loop_
_entity.id
_entity.type
_entity.pdbx_description
1 polymer ?
#
loop_
_entity_poly.entity_id
_entity_poly.type
_entity_poly.pdbx_seq_one_letter_code
_entity_poly.pdbx_strand_id
1 'polypeptide(L)'
;FKEFLKVVGNGKDTIEELLKKNPRFTLQLKTLKRKYGILLQNKLSNGETFTLVPFGNHARGCKFIDVSNWTNTKLNETINTICNGIPDFYYGRLDIMFQSRDDLEEGKNFSIIELNGAGSEPTHIYDPKHSIFFAWKEIIKHYRILYKISTLNHKEGVTYLSFIECIQLVKENKKLTQHLKKIS
;
A
#
# COMPACT_ATOMS: atom_id res chain seq x y z
N PHE A 1 1.70 -3.37 7.00
CA PHE A 1 2.40 -2.18 7.53
C PHE A 1 3.37 -1.64 6.48
N LYS A 2 3.57 -0.29 6.45
CA LYS A 2 4.48 0.36 5.49
C LYS A 2 5.74 0.81 6.22
N GLU A 3 6.89 0.21 5.89
CA GLU A 3 8.20 0.63 6.38
C GLU A 3 8.82 1.62 5.41
N PHE A 4 9.11 2.83 5.89
CA PHE A 4 9.67 3.90 5.06
C PHE A 4 11.10 3.57 4.60
N LEU A 5 11.51 4.16 3.46
CA LEU A 5 12.88 4.04 3.00
C LEU A 5 13.80 4.84 3.92
N LYS A 6 14.63 4.12 4.67
CA LYS A 6 15.62 4.67 5.59
C LYS A 6 16.95 3.93 5.46
N VAL A 7 18.03 4.59 5.81
CA VAL A 7 19.36 3.99 5.98
C VAL A 7 19.81 4.17 7.42
N VAL A 8 20.61 3.21 7.88
CA VAL A 8 21.23 3.25 9.21
C VAL A 8 22.73 3.42 9.01
N GLY A 9 23.30 4.43 9.64
CA GLY A 9 24.72 4.73 9.61
C GLY A 9 25.56 3.63 10.24
N ASN A 10 26.74 3.45 9.71
CA ASN A 10 27.77 2.56 10.27
C ASN A 10 29.07 3.31 10.63
N GLY A 11 29.03 4.64 10.64
CA GLY A 11 30.17 5.51 10.94
C GLY A 11 31.27 5.56 9.86
N LYS A 12 31.11 4.80 8.76
CA LYS A 12 32.15 4.65 7.72
C LYS A 12 31.68 5.07 6.34
N ASP A 13 30.56 4.52 5.91
CA ASP A 13 30.00 4.71 4.57
C ASP A 13 29.16 6.00 4.50
N THR A 14 29.13 6.59 3.32
CA THR A 14 28.20 7.66 2.99
C THR A 14 26.76 7.12 2.85
N ILE A 15 25.78 7.99 2.91
CA ILE A 15 24.36 7.64 2.68
C ILE A 15 24.20 6.99 1.30
N GLU A 16 24.89 7.50 0.28
CA GLU A 16 24.85 6.92 -1.08
C GLU A 16 25.43 5.49 -1.11
N GLU A 17 26.56 5.24 -0.44
CA GLU A 17 27.15 3.91 -0.35
C GLU A 17 26.24 2.92 0.38
N LEU A 18 25.61 3.35 1.48
CA LEU A 18 24.63 2.55 2.20
C LEU A 18 23.41 2.19 1.32
N LEU A 19 22.92 3.13 0.52
CA LEU A 19 21.84 2.88 -0.43
C LEU A 19 22.24 1.87 -1.51
N LYS A 20 23.47 1.94 -2.03
CA LYS A 20 23.96 1.00 -3.06
C LYS A 20 24.10 -0.44 -2.56
N LYS A 21 24.30 -0.63 -1.27
CA LYS A 21 24.38 -1.97 -0.64
C LYS A 21 23.03 -2.72 -0.67
N ASN A 22 21.92 -2.01 -0.88
CA ASN A 22 20.61 -2.63 -0.96
C ASN A 22 20.05 -2.52 -2.40
N PRO A 23 19.91 -3.64 -3.14
CA PRO A 23 19.44 -3.63 -4.52
C PRO A 23 18.11 -2.89 -4.72
N ARG A 24 17.21 -2.97 -3.75
CA ARG A 24 15.92 -2.28 -3.77
C ARG A 24 16.08 -0.75 -3.76
N PHE A 25 17.05 -0.24 -3.00
CA PHE A 25 17.30 1.20 -2.89
C PHE A 25 18.04 1.74 -4.10
N THR A 26 18.84 0.89 -4.76
CA THR A 26 19.56 1.23 -5.98
C THR A 26 18.60 1.71 -7.09
N LEU A 27 17.40 1.13 -7.19
CA LEU A 27 16.37 1.56 -8.14
C LEU A 27 15.90 3.01 -7.89
N GLN A 28 16.00 3.50 -6.66
CA GLN A 28 15.58 4.84 -6.27
C GLN A 28 16.71 5.87 -6.33
N LEU A 29 17.95 5.42 -6.52
CA LEU A 29 19.16 6.24 -6.36
C LEU A 29 19.15 7.49 -7.25
N LYS A 30 18.71 7.36 -8.51
CA LYS A 30 18.61 8.51 -9.43
C LYS A 30 17.67 9.61 -8.91
N THR A 31 16.50 9.22 -8.40
CA THR A 31 15.52 10.15 -7.83
C THR A 31 16.01 10.76 -6.53
N LEU A 32 16.65 9.95 -5.68
CA LEU A 32 17.23 10.41 -4.42
C LEU A 32 18.39 11.37 -4.64
N LYS A 33 19.26 11.13 -5.62
CA LYS A 33 20.32 12.06 -6.00
C LYS A 33 19.77 13.42 -6.43
N ARG A 34 18.71 13.43 -7.23
CA ARG A 34 18.06 14.68 -7.64
C ARG A 34 17.47 15.44 -6.47
N LYS A 35 16.92 14.73 -5.47
CA LYS A 35 16.25 15.34 -4.31
C LYS A 35 17.25 15.83 -3.24
N TYR A 36 18.25 15.02 -2.92
CA TYR A 36 19.14 15.25 -1.78
C TYR A 36 20.53 15.75 -2.17
N GLY A 37 20.94 15.59 -3.45
CA GLY A 37 22.20 16.12 -3.95
C GLY A 37 23.41 15.70 -3.12
N ILE A 38 24.18 16.70 -2.69
CA ILE A 38 25.40 16.52 -1.92
C ILE A 38 25.20 15.90 -0.54
N LEU A 39 23.99 16.00 0.02
CA LEU A 39 23.66 15.43 1.35
C LEU A 39 23.86 13.92 1.39
N LEU A 40 23.74 13.24 0.25
CA LEU A 40 24.00 11.79 0.15
C LEU A 40 25.47 11.42 0.33
N GLN A 41 26.39 12.38 0.28
CA GLN A 41 27.81 12.18 0.54
C GLN A 41 28.16 12.25 2.04
N ASN A 42 27.23 12.67 2.87
CA ASN A 42 27.42 12.71 4.31
C ASN A 42 27.50 11.29 4.87
N LYS A 43 28.29 11.15 5.94
CA LYS A 43 28.38 9.92 6.74
C LYS A 43 27.50 10.07 7.97
N LEU A 44 26.71 9.06 8.25
CA LEU A 44 25.93 8.98 9.47
C LEU A 44 26.74 8.29 10.56
N SER A 45 26.54 8.71 11.79
CA SER A 45 27.11 8.04 12.96
C SER A 45 26.62 6.59 13.03
N ASN A 46 27.35 5.73 13.75
CA ASN A 46 26.93 4.34 13.91
C ASN A 46 25.57 4.26 14.63
N GLY A 47 24.58 3.60 14.00
CA GLY A 47 23.22 3.49 14.51
C GLY A 47 22.31 4.69 14.21
N GLU A 48 22.84 5.80 13.71
CA GLU A 48 22.05 6.96 13.30
C GLU A 48 21.17 6.59 12.10
N THR A 49 19.87 6.94 12.17
CA THR A 49 18.91 6.64 11.11
C THR A 49 18.56 7.89 10.32
N PHE A 50 18.63 7.80 8.99
CA PHE A 50 18.20 8.85 8.08
C PHE A 50 17.03 8.33 7.19
N THR A 51 15.87 8.97 7.32
CA THR A 51 14.69 8.64 6.52
C THR A 51 14.68 9.45 5.22
N LEU A 52 14.82 8.76 4.09
CA LEU A 52 14.88 9.40 2.78
C LEU A 52 13.49 9.64 2.17
N VAL A 53 12.55 8.72 2.41
CA VAL A 53 11.17 8.83 1.91
C VAL A 53 10.22 8.62 3.09
N PRO A 54 9.65 9.71 3.66
CA PRO A 54 8.81 9.64 4.85
C PRO A 54 7.34 9.34 4.55
N PHE A 55 7.04 8.72 3.40
CA PHE A 55 5.68 8.35 3.03
C PHE A 55 5.63 6.98 2.37
N GLY A 56 4.54 6.27 2.60
CA GLY A 56 4.33 4.88 2.21
C GLY A 56 3.97 4.70 0.74
N ASN A 57 4.89 4.96 -0.18
CA ASN A 57 4.72 4.67 -1.60
C ASN A 57 5.69 3.58 -2.05
N HIS A 58 5.14 2.45 -2.56
CA HIS A 58 5.92 1.30 -3.01
C HIS A 58 6.90 1.68 -4.14
N ALA A 59 6.44 2.46 -5.12
CA ALA A 59 7.27 2.91 -6.24
C ALA A 59 8.43 3.82 -5.81
N ARG A 60 8.41 4.33 -4.58
CA ARG A 60 9.45 5.18 -3.99
C ARG A 60 10.29 4.47 -2.94
N GLY A 61 10.27 3.12 -2.91
CA GLY A 61 11.15 2.31 -2.07
C GLY A 61 10.58 1.90 -0.71
N CYS A 62 9.34 2.28 -0.38
CA CYS A 62 8.66 1.78 0.81
C CYS A 62 8.51 0.26 0.76
N LYS A 63 8.75 -0.43 1.87
CA LYS A 63 8.45 -1.85 2.01
C LYS A 63 7.05 -2.04 2.57
N PHE A 64 6.35 -3.04 2.04
CA PHE A 64 5.17 -3.60 2.69
C PHE A 64 5.59 -4.76 3.58
N ILE A 65 5.24 -4.69 4.84
CA ILE A 65 5.49 -5.73 5.84
C ILE A 65 4.16 -6.37 6.19
N ASP A 66 4.10 -7.67 6.08
CA ASP A 66 2.94 -8.44 6.49
C ASP A 66 2.85 -8.49 8.01
N VAL A 67 1.80 -7.91 8.54
CA VAL A 67 1.43 -7.91 9.96
C VAL A 67 0.05 -8.56 10.16
N SER A 68 -0.30 -9.54 9.33
CA SER A 68 -1.59 -10.24 9.42
C SER A 68 -1.80 -10.89 10.80
N ASN A 69 -0.71 -11.18 11.52
CA ASN A 69 -0.75 -11.64 12.90
C ASN A 69 -1.24 -10.59 13.91
N TRP A 70 -1.39 -9.33 13.51
CA TRP A 70 -2.00 -8.29 14.35
C TRP A 70 -3.53 -8.42 14.40
N THR A 71 -4.11 -9.15 13.45
CA THR A 71 -5.56 -9.34 13.39
C THR A 71 -6.05 -10.06 14.65
N ASN A 72 -6.97 -9.41 15.35
CA ASN A 72 -7.65 -9.93 16.53
C ASN A 72 -9.12 -9.46 16.53
N THR A 73 -9.90 -9.93 17.47
CA THR A 73 -11.33 -9.60 17.56
C THR A 73 -11.58 -8.11 17.68
N LYS A 74 -10.82 -7.42 18.54
CA LYS A 74 -10.98 -5.99 18.82
C LYS A 74 -10.70 -5.14 17.56
N LEU A 75 -9.60 -5.41 16.86
CA LEU A 75 -9.26 -4.74 15.61
C LEU A 75 -10.33 -5.00 14.52
N ASN A 76 -10.82 -6.24 14.42
CA ASN A 76 -11.87 -6.60 13.48
C ASN A 76 -13.16 -5.84 13.76
N GLU A 77 -13.59 -5.74 15.01
CA GLU A 77 -14.78 -5.00 15.43
C GLU A 77 -14.66 -3.52 15.08
N THR A 78 -13.51 -2.91 15.38
CA THR A 78 -13.22 -1.51 15.05
C THR A 78 -13.32 -1.27 13.54
N ILE A 79 -12.62 -2.09 12.73
CA ILE A 79 -12.65 -1.92 11.26
C ILE A 79 -14.03 -2.23 10.68
N ASN A 80 -14.74 -3.25 11.18
CA ASN A 80 -16.10 -3.55 10.76
C ASN A 80 -17.07 -2.41 11.04
N THR A 81 -16.96 -1.77 12.21
CA THR A 81 -17.77 -0.59 12.55
C THR A 81 -17.57 0.54 11.54
N ILE A 82 -16.34 0.79 11.16
CA ILE A 82 -15.99 1.82 10.15
C ILE A 82 -16.56 1.44 8.79
N CYS A 83 -16.32 0.22 8.34
CA CYS A 83 -16.73 -0.24 7.01
C CYS A 83 -18.24 -0.32 6.87
N ASN A 84 -18.97 -0.75 7.91
CA ASN A 84 -20.41 -0.79 7.93
C ASN A 84 -21.07 0.61 7.89
N GLY A 85 -20.33 1.66 8.26
CA GLY A 85 -20.75 3.04 8.10
C GLY A 85 -20.65 3.58 6.67
N ILE A 86 -20.07 2.82 5.73
CA ILE A 86 -19.92 3.20 4.33
C ILE A 86 -20.94 2.43 3.50
N PRO A 87 -21.94 3.09 2.92
CA PRO A 87 -22.97 2.41 2.11
C PRO A 87 -22.33 1.60 0.97
N ASP A 88 -22.84 0.39 0.75
CA ASP A 88 -22.46 -0.52 -0.34
C ASP A 88 -20.96 -0.90 -0.40
N PHE A 89 -20.24 -0.72 0.71
CA PHE A 89 -18.84 -1.08 0.79
C PHE A 89 -18.65 -2.49 1.37
N TYR A 90 -18.58 -3.48 0.52
CA TYR A 90 -18.45 -4.89 0.91
C TYR A 90 -17.03 -5.42 0.84
N TYR A 91 -16.14 -4.75 0.11
CA TYR A 91 -14.78 -5.18 -0.09
C TYR A 91 -13.87 -4.05 -0.55
N GLY A 92 -12.65 -4.01 0.00
CA GLY A 92 -11.68 -3.02 -0.40
C GLY A 92 -10.45 -3.03 0.50
N ARG A 93 -9.66 -1.96 0.39
CA ARG A 93 -8.47 -1.73 1.21
C ARG A 93 -8.48 -0.33 1.78
N LEU A 94 -8.32 -0.23 3.09
CA LEU A 94 -8.11 1.02 3.79
C LEU A 94 -6.60 1.25 3.98
N ASP A 95 -6.10 2.38 3.53
CA ASP A 95 -4.78 2.87 3.92
C ASP A 95 -4.95 3.74 5.16
N ILE A 96 -4.43 3.27 6.30
CA ILE A 96 -4.63 3.87 7.61
C ILE A 96 -3.31 4.37 8.18
N MET A 97 -3.31 5.59 8.71
CA MET A 97 -2.24 6.14 9.53
C MET A 97 -2.69 6.13 10.98
N PHE A 98 -1.89 5.61 11.89
CA PHE A 98 -2.21 5.46 13.31
C PHE A 98 -0.99 5.74 14.18
N GLN A 99 -1.21 6.12 15.44
CA GLN A 99 -0.13 6.41 16.38
C GLN A 99 0.42 5.15 17.05
N SER A 100 -0.47 4.29 17.53
CA SER A 100 -0.12 3.01 18.13
C SER A 100 -1.11 1.93 17.70
N ARG A 101 -0.70 0.66 17.82
CA ARG A 101 -1.58 -0.47 17.55
C ARG A 101 -2.77 -0.47 18.52
N ASP A 102 -2.53 -0.20 19.79
CA ASP A 102 -3.58 -0.20 20.82
C ASP A 102 -4.63 0.88 20.53
N ASP A 103 -4.21 2.09 20.12
CA ASP A 103 -5.12 3.13 19.68
C ASP A 103 -5.97 2.71 18.49
N LEU A 104 -5.37 2.05 17.50
CA LEU A 104 -6.10 1.57 16.34
C LEU A 104 -7.13 0.50 16.72
N GLU A 105 -6.77 -0.42 17.61
CA GLU A 105 -7.69 -1.43 18.16
C GLU A 105 -8.84 -0.81 18.96
N GLU A 106 -8.59 0.35 19.60
CA GLU A 106 -9.58 1.13 20.34
C GLU A 106 -10.39 2.10 19.48
N GLY A 107 -10.11 2.19 18.19
CA GLY A 107 -10.77 3.13 17.31
C GLY A 107 -10.40 4.59 17.59
N LYS A 108 -9.17 4.85 18.07
CA LYS A 108 -8.68 6.16 18.46
C LYS A 108 -7.39 6.52 17.69
N ASN A 109 -7.07 7.81 17.66
CA ASN A 109 -5.78 8.34 17.19
C ASN A 109 -5.31 7.75 15.85
N PHE A 110 -6.24 7.55 14.91
CA PHE A 110 -5.95 7.12 13.54
C PHE A 110 -6.69 7.97 12.51
N SER A 111 -6.22 7.91 11.27
CA SER A 111 -6.85 8.55 10.13
C SER A 111 -6.88 7.59 8.95
N ILE A 112 -8.00 7.53 8.24
CA ILE A 112 -8.10 6.84 6.97
C ILE A 112 -7.59 7.80 5.90
N ILE A 113 -6.51 7.42 5.22
CA ILE A 113 -5.86 8.23 4.20
C ILE A 113 -6.48 7.95 2.83
N GLU A 114 -6.84 6.69 2.58
CA GLU A 114 -7.34 6.27 1.29
C GLU A 114 -8.27 5.06 1.46
N LEU A 115 -9.37 5.09 0.71
CA LEU A 115 -10.29 3.97 0.53
C LEU A 115 -10.14 3.45 -0.89
N ASN A 116 -9.66 2.23 -1.03
CA ASN A 116 -9.51 1.56 -2.31
C ASN A 116 -10.61 0.51 -2.47
N GLY A 117 -11.33 0.54 -3.59
CA GLY A 117 -12.43 -0.38 -3.88
C GLY A 117 -11.98 -1.79 -4.26
N ALA A 118 -12.92 -2.53 -4.86
CA ALA A 118 -12.79 -3.96 -5.16
C ALA A 118 -11.61 -4.34 -6.10
N GLY A 119 -11.10 -3.39 -6.89
CA GLY A 119 -9.92 -3.59 -7.74
C GLY A 119 -8.59 -3.55 -6.99
N SER A 120 -8.59 -3.29 -5.68
CA SER A 120 -7.36 -3.23 -4.90
C SER A 120 -6.86 -4.63 -4.53
N GLU A 121 -5.55 -4.80 -4.60
CA GLU A 121 -4.89 -6.05 -4.23
C GLU A 121 -4.42 -6.04 -2.76
N PRO A 122 -4.28 -7.21 -2.12
CA PRO A 122 -3.81 -7.33 -0.75
C PRO A 122 -2.30 -7.04 -0.67
N THR A 123 -1.92 -5.89 -0.12
CA THR A 123 -0.52 -5.41 -0.16
C THR A 123 0.47 -6.22 0.67
N HIS A 124 0.03 -7.09 1.58
CA HIS A 124 0.92 -7.99 2.32
C HIS A 124 1.65 -9.01 1.43
N ILE A 125 1.12 -9.29 0.23
CA ILE A 125 1.79 -10.17 -0.76
C ILE A 125 3.15 -9.62 -1.22
N TYR A 126 3.40 -8.33 -1.03
CA TYR A 126 4.66 -7.66 -1.39
C TYR A 126 5.71 -7.68 -0.28
N ASP A 127 5.44 -8.32 0.86
CA ASP A 127 6.47 -8.55 1.88
C ASP A 127 7.58 -9.44 1.28
N PRO A 128 8.85 -9.01 1.33
CA PRO A 128 9.96 -9.79 0.77
C PRO A 128 10.13 -11.20 1.36
N LYS A 129 9.52 -11.49 2.52
CA LYS A 129 9.55 -12.84 3.11
C LYS A 129 8.64 -13.84 2.38
N HIS A 130 7.70 -13.37 1.55
CA HIS A 130 6.75 -14.21 0.87
C HIS A 130 7.24 -14.64 -0.52
N SER A 131 6.90 -15.88 -0.89
CA SER A 131 7.15 -16.39 -2.24
C SER A 131 6.07 -15.95 -3.22
N ILE A 132 6.36 -16.06 -4.52
CA ILE A 132 5.36 -15.81 -5.57
C ILE A 132 4.15 -16.76 -5.45
N PHE A 133 4.34 -17.98 -4.98
CA PHE A 133 3.26 -18.95 -4.78
C PHE A 133 2.33 -18.51 -3.65
N PHE A 134 2.87 -17.93 -2.58
CA PHE A 134 2.07 -17.30 -1.53
C PHE A 134 1.21 -16.17 -2.12
N ALA A 135 1.82 -15.29 -2.90
CA ALA A 135 1.10 -14.17 -3.51
C ALA A 135 -0.06 -14.66 -4.40
N TRP A 136 0.17 -15.67 -5.26
CA TRP A 136 -0.89 -16.24 -6.09
C TRP A 136 -2.02 -16.86 -5.26
N LYS A 137 -1.69 -17.60 -4.20
CA LYS A 137 -2.68 -18.19 -3.29
C LYS A 137 -3.56 -17.10 -2.66
N GLU A 138 -2.97 -16.02 -2.17
CA GLU A 138 -3.72 -14.91 -1.57
C GLU A 138 -4.59 -14.19 -2.60
N ILE A 139 -4.07 -13.91 -3.79
CA ILE A 139 -4.84 -13.31 -4.89
C ILE A 139 -6.07 -14.18 -5.22
N ILE A 140 -5.89 -15.49 -5.41
CA ILE A 140 -6.99 -16.42 -5.71
C ILE A 140 -8.03 -16.41 -4.58
N LYS A 141 -7.59 -16.40 -3.31
CA LYS A 141 -8.46 -16.32 -2.15
C LYS A 141 -9.32 -15.04 -2.19
N HIS A 142 -8.71 -13.90 -2.47
CA HIS A 142 -9.40 -12.62 -2.57
C HIS A 142 -10.40 -12.59 -3.74
N TYR A 143 -10.03 -13.08 -4.92
CA TYR A 143 -10.96 -13.19 -6.05
C TYR A 143 -12.15 -14.12 -5.77
N ARG A 144 -11.95 -15.21 -5.01
CA ARG A 144 -13.07 -16.07 -4.58
C ARG A 144 -14.05 -15.32 -3.66
N ILE A 145 -13.56 -14.46 -2.79
CA ILE A 145 -14.40 -13.61 -1.92
C ILE A 145 -15.17 -12.60 -2.78
N LEU A 146 -14.48 -11.90 -3.69
CA LEU A 146 -15.12 -10.96 -4.63
C LEU A 146 -16.19 -11.63 -5.46
N TYR A 147 -15.95 -12.82 -5.98
CA TYR A 147 -16.94 -13.60 -6.73
C TYR A 147 -18.19 -13.89 -5.88
N LYS A 148 -18.01 -14.30 -4.63
CA LYS A 148 -19.13 -14.55 -3.71
C LYS A 148 -19.96 -13.28 -3.47
N ILE A 149 -19.28 -12.15 -3.17
CA ILE A 149 -19.95 -10.87 -2.95
C ILE A 149 -20.71 -10.45 -4.20
N SER A 150 -20.08 -10.51 -5.38
CA SER A 150 -20.71 -10.18 -6.66
C SER A 150 -21.95 -11.03 -6.94
N THR A 151 -21.87 -12.33 -6.64
CA THR A 151 -23.01 -13.25 -6.82
C THR A 151 -24.16 -12.95 -5.86
N LEU A 152 -23.85 -12.58 -4.61
CA LEU A 152 -24.87 -12.19 -3.62
C LEU A 152 -25.54 -10.88 -4.04
N ASN A 153 -24.76 -9.85 -4.39
CA ASN A 153 -25.29 -8.58 -4.85
C ASN A 153 -26.19 -8.75 -6.10
N HIS A 154 -25.79 -9.65 -7.02
CA HIS A 154 -26.61 -9.93 -8.18
C HIS A 154 -27.97 -10.54 -7.82
N LYS A 155 -28.01 -11.43 -6.82
CA LYS A 155 -29.27 -11.98 -6.31
C LYS A 155 -30.17 -10.92 -5.68
N GLU A 156 -29.60 -9.87 -5.10
CA GLU A 156 -30.27 -8.70 -4.54
C GLU A 156 -30.67 -7.65 -5.61
N GLY A 157 -30.48 -7.96 -6.91
CA GLY A 157 -30.94 -7.13 -8.02
C GLY A 157 -29.86 -6.24 -8.66
N VAL A 158 -28.61 -6.29 -8.20
CA VAL A 158 -27.51 -5.56 -8.85
C VAL A 158 -27.15 -6.24 -10.17
N THR A 159 -27.24 -5.51 -11.27
CA THR A 159 -26.92 -6.04 -12.61
C THR A 159 -25.42 -6.13 -12.83
N TYR A 160 -24.97 -7.16 -13.54
CA TYR A 160 -23.59 -7.22 -14.03
C TYR A 160 -23.38 -6.23 -15.17
N LEU A 161 -22.19 -5.68 -15.25
CA LEU A 161 -21.77 -4.89 -16.41
C LEU A 161 -21.72 -5.78 -17.66
N SER A 162 -22.31 -5.31 -18.75
CA SER A 162 -22.12 -5.95 -20.07
C SER A 162 -20.67 -5.76 -20.56
N PHE A 163 -20.23 -6.58 -21.49
CA PHE A 163 -18.93 -6.46 -22.11
C PHE A 163 -18.72 -5.09 -22.78
N ILE A 164 -19.76 -4.53 -23.38
CA ILE A 164 -19.72 -3.21 -24.03
C ILE A 164 -19.50 -2.11 -23.01
N GLU A 165 -20.23 -2.12 -21.88
CA GLU A 165 -20.05 -1.18 -20.78
C GLU A 165 -18.65 -1.26 -20.19
N CYS A 166 -18.10 -2.46 -19.98
CA CYS A 166 -16.72 -2.63 -19.55
C CYS A 166 -15.72 -1.95 -20.49
N ILE A 167 -15.88 -2.12 -21.80
CA ILE A 167 -15.01 -1.48 -22.80
C ILE A 167 -15.18 0.05 -22.75
N GLN A 168 -16.40 0.55 -22.59
CA GLN A 168 -16.64 1.99 -22.49
C GLN A 168 -15.95 2.59 -21.27
N LEU A 169 -16.11 1.98 -20.08
CA LEU A 169 -15.45 2.41 -18.85
C LEU A 169 -13.93 2.45 -18.98
N VAL A 170 -13.32 1.43 -19.60
CA VAL A 170 -11.87 1.41 -19.85
C VAL A 170 -11.43 2.56 -20.77
N LYS A 171 -12.19 2.85 -21.83
CA LYS A 171 -11.92 3.97 -22.74
C LYS A 171 -12.04 5.33 -22.04
N GLU A 172 -13.08 5.52 -21.25
CA GLU A 172 -13.31 6.75 -20.48
C GLU A 172 -12.20 6.98 -19.45
N ASN A 173 -11.84 5.96 -18.69
CA ASN A 173 -10.72 6.03 -17.75
C ASN A 173 -9.40 6.37 -18.43
N LYS A 174 -9.13 5.80 -19.62
CA LYS A 174 -7.95 6.15 -20.42
C LYS A 174 -7.95 7.61 -20.85
N LYS A 175 -9.11 8.13 -21.30
CA LYS A 175 -9.25 9.56 -21.67
C LYS A 175 -9.03 10.47 -20.46
N LEU A 176 -9.64 10.15 -19.31
CA LEU A 176 -9.44 10.89 -18.07
C LEU A 176 -7.97 10.92 -17.65
N THR A 177 -7.31 9.76 -17.67
CA THR A 177 -5.88 9.65 -17.32
C THR A 177 -5.00 10.49 -18.25
N GLN A 178 -5.31 10.51 -19.55
CA GLN A 178 -4.59 11.33 -20.52
C GLN A 178 -4.83 12.83 -20.29
N HIS A 179 -6.05 13.22 -19.92
CA HIS A 179 -6.37 14.59 -19.58
C HIS A 179 -5.62 15.06 -18.33
N LEU A 180 -5.64 14.25 -17.26
CA LEU A 180 -4.94 14.56 -16.01
C LEU A 180 -3.42 14.71 -16.21
N LYS A 181 -2.81 13.89 -17.07
CA LYS A 181 -1.37 14.01 -17.41
C LYS A 181 -1.00 15.29 -18.16
N LYS A 182 -1.95 15.97 -18.76
CA LYS A 182 -1.69 17.24 -19.47
C LYS A 182 -1.75 18.46 -18.54
N ILE A 183 -2.41 18.33 -17.40
CA ILE A 183 -2.60 19.40 -16.41
C ILE A 183 -1.71 19.23 -15.17
N SER A 184 -0.99 18.12 -15.05
CA SER A 184 0.01 17.84 -14.00
C SER A 184 1.43 18.12 -14.49
#